data_181ad3c7b268b1f34e54ce7c90da28b3
#
_entry.id   181ad3c7b268b1f34e54ce7c90da28b3
#
_cell.length_a   1.000
_cell.length_b   1.000
_cell.length_c   1.000
_cell.angle_alpha   90.00
_cell.angle_beta   90.00
_cell.angle_gamma   90.00
#
_symmetry.space_group_name_H-M   'P 1'
#
loop_
_entity.id
_entity.type
_entity.pdbx_description
1 polymer ?
#
loop_
_entity_poly.entity_id
_entity_poly.type
_entity_poly.pdbx_seq_one_letter_code
_entity_poly.pdbx_strand_id
1 'polypeptide(L)'
;MKKTLLIVGLIGLILSAPISSVSESQDSRSTALLNKLSKTYKSYKSVKAQFTVNIRNKQANTSVKQSGTLYQKGKKFRVNMSGQEIFCDGKTIWTYLEDANEVQISKFDAKSMDINPSEIFTIYEKGFMHKYAGQVTNGTKTLDVVELTPIDKNKGYFKVKLGIDKLANKVKEMSVFSKNGLITTYVISQFEPNVNINDSYFKFNPKDKPGVIEIDLR
;
A
#
# COMPACT_ATOMS: atom_id res chain seq x y z
N MET A 1 -60.59 -28.55 52.96
CA MET A 1 -59.22 -29.01 52.90
C MET A 1 -58.57 -28.32 51.70
N LYS A 2 -57.78 -27.27 51.91
CA LYS A 2 -57.16 -26.48 50.88
C LYS A 2 -55.75 -26.99 50.68
N LYS A 3 -55.42 -27.45 49.47
CA LYS A 3 -54.02 -27.84 49.06
C LYS A 3 -53.34 -26.65 48.40
N THR A 4 -52.35 -26.13 49.07
CA THR A 4 -51.46 -25.05 48.58
C THR A 4 -50.38 -25.65 47.69
N LEU A 5 -50.29 -25.20 46.44
CA LEU A 5 -49.29 -25.63 45.50
C LEU A 5 -48.14 -24.60 45.55
N LEU A 6 -46.92 -25.06 45.93
CA LEU A 6 -45.73 -24.25 45.99
C LEU A 6 -45.05 -24.34 44.59
N ILE A 7 -44.93 -23.20 43.89
CA ILE A 7 -44.20 -23.06 42.65
C ILE A 7 -42.80 -22.60 43.02
N VAL A 8 -41.80 -23.46 42.85
CA VAL A 8 -40.37 -23.14 42.97
C VAL A 8 -39.89 -22.56 41.61
N GLY A 9 -39.69 -21.25 41.60
CA GLY A 9 -39.12 -20.57 40.44
C GLY A 9 -37.62 -20.81 40.35
N LEU A 10 -37.18 -21.50 39.30
CA LEU A 10 -35.75 -21.68 38.96
C LEU A 10 -35.28 -20.43 38.20
N ILE A 11 -34.53 -19.56 38.87
CA ILE A 11 -33.89 -18.40 38.25
C ILE A 11 -32.62 -18.91 37.56
N GLY A 12 -32.69 -19.05 36.23
CA GLY A 12 -31.52 -19.33 35.38
C GLY A 12 -30.63 -18.12 35.28
N LEU A 13 -29.48 -18.18 35.92
CA LEU A 13 -28.40 -17.17 35.79
C LEU A 13 -27.73 -17.31 34.42
N ILE A 14 -28.10 -16.47 33.45
CA ILE A 14 -27.43 -16.39 32.15
C ILE A 14 -26.12 -15.63 32.36
N LEU A 15 -25.00 -16.35 32.41
CA LEU A 15 -23.67 -15.77 32.36
C LEU A 15 -23.42 -15.28 30.93
N SER A 16 -23.67 -13.99 30.68
CA SER A 16 -23.25 -13.34 29.47
C SER A 16 -21.74 -13.03 29.56
N ALA A 17 -20.91 -13.85 28.94
CA ALA A 17 -19.49 -13.54 28.79
C ALA A 17 -19.31 -12.34 27.83
N PRO A 18 -18.44 -11.37 28.12
CA PRO A 18 -18.20 -10.25 27.24
C PRO A 18 -17.40 -10.69 26.01
N ILE A 19 -18.01 -10.62 24.82
CA ILE A 19 -17.40 -10.93 23.52
C ILE A 19 -16.48 -9.78 23.01
N SER A 20 -16.17 -8.79 23.86
CA SER A 20 -15.55 -7.52 23.45
C SER A 20 -14.02 -7.51 23.31
N SER A 21 -13.29 -8.57 23.72
CA SER A 21 -11.83 -8.46 23.90
C SER A 21 -10.99 -8.70 22.64
N VAL A 22 -11.52 -9.35 21.61
CA VAL A 22 -10.71 -9.74 20.43
C VAL A 22 -10.58 -8.60 19.43
N SER A 23 -11.60 -7.78 19.25
CA SER A 23 -11.59 -6.65 18.30
C SER A 23 -10.68 -5.51 18.75
N GLU A 24 -10.73 -5.16 20.04
CA GLU A 24 -9.93 -4.06 20.61
C GLU A 24 -8.43 -4.40 20.65
N SER A 25 -8.06 -5.67 20.91
CA SER A 25 -6.67 -6.11 20.88
C SER A 25 -6.07 -6.14 19.47
N GLN A 26 -6.89 -6.41 18.44
CA GLN A 26 -6.43 -6.39 17.04
C GLN A 26 -6.19 -4.97 16.54
N ASP A 27 -7.03 -4.01 16.90
CA ASP A 27 -6.84 -2.60 16.53
C ASP A 27 -5.63 -1.98 17.22
N SER A 28 -5.42 -2.26 18.50
CA SER A 28 -4.23 -1.77 19.23
C SER A 28 -2.93 -2.32 18.64
N ARG A 29 -2.90 -3.58 18.20
CA ARG A 29 -1.73 -4.20 17.55
C ARG A 29 -1.44 -3.59 16.18
N SER A 30 -2.44 -3.40 15.35
CA SER A 30 -2.28 -2.74 14.06
C SER A 30 -1.79 -1.30 14.23
N THR A 31 -2.37 -0.55 15.17
CA THR A 31 -1.94 0.81 15.51
C THR A 31 -0.47 0.87 15.93
N ALA A 32 -0.02 -0.03 16.82
CA ALA A 32 1.36 -0.07 17.25
C ALA A 32 2.35 -0.38 16.12
N LEU A 33 2.00 -1.33 15.24
CA LEU A 33 2.80 -1.67 14.05
C LEU A 33 2.90 -0.48 13.09
N LEU A 34 1.76 0.14 12.74
CA LEU A 34 1.71 1.26 11.80
C LEU A 34 2.42 2.50 12.33
N ASN A 35 2.28 2.82 13.62
CA ASN A 35 2.98 3.94 14.27
C ASN A 35 4.50 3.73 14.25
N LYS A 36 4.97 2.51 14.49
CA LYS A 36 6.39 2.18 14.42
C LYS A 36 6.93 2.33 13.00
N LEU A 37 6.20 1.85 12.00
CA LEU A 37 6.53 2.04 10.58
C LEU A 37 6.59 3.51 10.21
N SER A 38 5.54 4.28 10.57
CA SER A 38 5.44 5.71 10.28
C SER A 38 6.65 6.48 10.82
N LYS A 39 7.01 6.26 12.10
CA LYS A 39 8.20 6.87 12.70
C LYS A 39 9.47 6.54 11.91
N THR A 40 9.61 5.29 11.47
CA THR A 40 10.78 4.84 10.69
C THR A 40 10.82 5.49 9.31
N TYR A 41 9.73 5.42 8.55
CA TYR A 41 9.73 5.97 7.18
C TYR A 41 9.84 7.50 7.15
N LYS A 42 9.26 8.21 8.13
CA LYS A 42 9.41 9.68 8.27
C LYS A 42 10.82 10.13 8.59
N SER A 43 11.68 9.26 9.13
CA SER A 43 13.09 9.59 9.37
C SER A 43 13.94 9.56 8.10
N TYR A 44 13.45 8.98 7.00
CA TYR A 44 14.19 8.87 5.76
C TYR A 44 14.06 10.13 4.90
N LYS A 45 15.19 10.67 4.46
CA LYS A 45 15.26 11.82 3.55
C LYS A 45 14.95 11.40 2.10
N SER A 46 15.31 10.18 1.75
CA SER A 46 15.12 9.58 0.43
C SER A 46 15.09 8.06 0.55
N VAL A 47 14.55 7.40 -0.46
CA VAL A 47 14.45 5.95 -0.53
C VAL A 47 14.75 5.49 -1.95
N LYS A 48 15.49 4.38 -2.08
CA LYS A 48 15.52 3.54 -3.28
C LYS A 48 14.97 2.18 -2.92
N ALA A 49 13.99 1.70 -3.68
CA ALA A 49 13.39 0.40 -3.47
C ALA A 49 13.32 -0.37 -4.78
N GLN A 50 13.83 -1.61 -4.79
CA GLN A 50 13.58 -2.55 -5.87
C GLN A 50 12.33 -3.36 -5.53
N PHE A 51 11.45 -3.52 -6.50
CA PHE A 51 10.20 -4.23 -6.29
C PHE A 51 9.84 -5.11 -7.50
N THR A 52 8.98 -6.07 -7.24
CA THR A 52 8.25 -6.80 -8.27
C THR A 52 6.77 -6.49 -8.09
N VAL A 53 6.09 -6.17 -9.18
CA VAL A 53 4.63 -6.06 -9.23
C VAL A 53 4.05 -7.28 -9.91
N ASN A 54 3.02 -7.88 -9.29
CA ASN A 54 2.22 -8.94 -9.86
C ASN A 54 0.76 -8.48 -9.95
N ILE A 55 0.24 -8.36 -11.16
CA ILE A 55 -1.15 -7.97 -11.44
C ILE A 55 -1.90 -9.23 -11.83
N ARG A 56 -2.84 -9.66 -11.00
CA ARG A 56 -3.65 -10.85 -11.23
C ARG A 56 -5.12 -10.47 -11.44
N ASN A 57 -5.69 -10.97 -12.52
CA ASN A 57 -7.13 -10.98 -12.74
C ASN A 57 -7.67 -12.37 -12.37
N LYS A 58 -8.47 -12.44 -11.28
CA LYS A 58 -9.05 -13.71 -10.84
C LYS A 58 -10.10 -14.25 -11.80
N GLN A 59 -10.87 -13.38 -12.44
CA GLN A 59 -11.96 -13.79 -13.34
C GLN A 59 -11.40 -14.34 -14.65
N ALA A 60 -10.40 -13.65 -15.23
CA ALA A 60 -9.75 -14.07 -16.47
C ALA A 60 -8.64 -15.12 -16.25
N ASN A 61 -8.30 -15.45 -15.00
CA ASN A 61 -7.19 -16.34 -14.61
C ASN A 61 -5.86 -15.94 -15.28
N THR A 62 -5.61 -14.64 -15.40
CA THR A 62 -4.37 -14.09 -15.96
C THR A 62 -3.50 -13.44 -14.90
N SER A 63 -2.19 -13.45 -15.13
CA SER A 63 -1.21 -12.82 -14.26
C SER A 63 -0.09 -12.22 -15.08
N VAL A 64 0.26 -10.95 -14.78
CA VAL A 64 1.39 -10.24 -15.36
C VAL A 64 2.36 -9.89 -14.24
N LYS A 65 3.64 -10.17 -14.45
CA LYS A 65 4.71 -9.89 -13.49
C LYS A 65 5.75 -8.99 -14.13
N GLN A 66 6.09 -7.89 -13.45
CA GLN A 66 7.12 -6.94 -13.85
C GLN A 66 8.00 -6.61 -12.65
N SER A 67 9.24 -6.20 -12.90
CA SER A 67 10.15 -5.69 -11.88
C SER A 67 10.45 -4.23 -12.15
N GLY A 68 10.73 -3.49 -11.08
CA GLY A 68 11.05 -2.08 -11.20
C GLY A 68 11.87 -1.55 -10.03
N THR A 69 12.27 -0.28 -10.17
CA THR A 69 12.94 0.47 -9.12
C THR A 69 12.21 1.77 -8.88
N LEU A 70 11.90 2.05 -7.62
CA LEU A 70 11.36 3.33 -7.16
C LEU A 70 12.48 4.11 -6.47
N TYR A 71 12.65 5.36 -6.88
CA TYR A 71 13.40 6.39 -6.16
C TYR A 71 12.40 7.43 -5.66
N GLN A 72 12.53 7.84 -4.39
CA GLN A 72 11.61 8.79 -3.75
C GLN A 72 12.39 9.77 -2.87
N LYS A 73 12.00 11.06 -2.93
CA LYS A 73 12.54 12.14 -2.08
C LYS A 73 11.46 13.19 -1.84
N GLY A 74 10.85 13.20 -0.66
CA GLY A 74 9.67 14.02 -0.38
C GLY A 74 8.52 13.67 -1.34
N LYS A 75 8.00 14.66 -2.08
CA LYS A 75 6.95 14.46 -3.10
C LYS A 75 7.49 14.04 -4.46
N LYS A 76 8.82 14.01 -4.64
CA LYS A 76 9.46 13.64 -5.90
C LYS A 76 9.64 12.14 -5.96
N PHE A 77 9.43 11.56 -7.14
CA PHE A 77 9.69 10.15 -7.37
C PHE A 77 10.09 9.87 -8.82
N ARG A 78 10.79 8.78 -9.01
CA ARG A 78 11.04 8.16 -10.31
C ARG A 78 10.79 6.68 -10.19
N VAL A 79 10.00 6.13 -11.10
CA VAL A 79 9.73 4.70 -11.22
C VAL A 79 10.27 4.24 -12.56
N ASN A 80 11.16 3.26 -12.52
CA ASN A 80 11.70 2.63 -13.72
C ASN A 80 11.17 1.20 -13.79
N MET A 81 10.48 0.85 -14.87
CA MET A 81 10.02 -0.50 -15.19
C MET A 81 10.36 -0.80 -16.65
N SER A 82 10.33 -2.07 -17.04
CA SER A 82 10.50 -2.43 -18.44
C SER A 82 9.45 -1.76 -19.31
N GLY A 83 9.88 -1.06 -20.35
CA GLY A 83 9.01 -0.35 -21.30
C GLY A 83 8.47 1.00 -20.81
N GLN A 84 8.70 1.39 -19.55
CA GLN A 84 8.11 2.62 -19.00
C GLN A 84 9.00 3.26 -17.92
N GLU A 85 9.17 4.58 -18.00
CA GLU A 85 9.74 5.39 -16.92
C GLU A 85 8.77 6.50 -16.51
N ILE A 86 8.56 6.67 -15.21
CA ILE A 86 7.73 7.74 -14.67
C ILE A 86 8.61 8.66 -13.82
N PHE A 87 8.59 9.95 -14.12
CA PHE A 87 9.30 10.99 -13.39
C PHE A 87 8.27 11.92 -12.74
N CYS A 88 8.54 12.39 -11.54
CA CYS A 88 7.76 13.41 -10.86
C CYS A 88 8.65 14.33 -10.04
N ASP A 89 8.64 15.61 -10.34
CA ASP A 89 9.38 16.62 -9.58
C ASP A 89 8.58 17.23 -8.41
N GLY A 90 7.40 16.68 -8.15
CA GLY A 90 6.45 17.15 -7.15
C GLY A 90 5.42 18.15 -7.68
N LYS A 91 5.47 18.52 -8.97
CA LYS A 91 4.52 19.42 -9.67
C LYS A 91 4.06 18.86 -10.99
N THR A 92 4.97 18.23 -11.73
CA THR A 92 4.77 17.67 -13.07
C THR A 92 5.10 16.19 -13.03
N ILE A 93 4.33 15.40 -13.76
CA ILE A 93 4.59 13.99 -14.06
C ILE A 93 4.96 13.89 -15.54
N TRP A 94 6.02 13.15 -15.83
CA TRP A 94 6.41 12.71 -17.16
C TRP A 94 6.34 11.18 -17.17
N THR A 95 5.53 10.64 -18.09
CA THR A 95 5.43 9.21 -18.35
C THR A 95 6.05 8.92 -19.71
N TYR A 96 7.25 8.38 -19.71
CA TYR A 96 7.96 7.98 -20.93
C TYR A 96 7.63 6.53 -21.25
N LEU A 97 7.16 6.30 -22.49
CA LEU A 97 6.85 5.01 -23.07
C LEU A 97 7.94 4.65 -24.08
N GLU A 98 8.73 3.63 -23.76
CA GLU A 98 9.92 3.28 -24.52
C GLU A 98 9.59 2.81 -25.94
N ASP A 99 8.59 1.93 -26.09
CA ASP A 99 8.21 1.34 -27.39
C ASP A 99 7.68 2.40 -28.38
N ALA A 100 7.01 3.44 -27.88
CA ALA A 100 6.48 4.53 -28.69
C ALA A 100 7.48 5.69 -28.84
N ASN A 101 8.57 5.72 -28.08
CA ASN A 101 9.44 6.87 -27.88
C ASN A 101 8.66 8.16 -27.62
N GLU A 102 7.68 8.09 -26.70
CA GLU A 102 6.74 9.15 -26.37
C GLU A 102 6.83 9.51 -24.91
N VAL A 103 6.73 10.80 -24.58
CA VAL A 103 6.57 11.27 -23.21
C VAL A 103 5.26 12.03 -23.03
N GLN A 104 4.40 11.57 -22.14
CA GLN A 104 3.19 12.26 -21.74
C GLN A 104 3.48 13.13 -20.52
N ILE A 105 3.10 14.40 -20.58
CA ILE A 105 3.37 15.41 -19.55
C ILE A 105 2.05 15.83 -18.92
N SER A 106 1.93 15.69 -17.62
CA SER A 106 0.72 16.05 -16.87
C SER A 106 1.04 16.76 -15.56
N LYS A 107 0.04 17.47 -14.98
CA LYS A 107 0.16 18.03 -13.63
C LYS A 107 0.13 16.91 -12.60
N PHE A 108 1.00 17.01 -11.59
CA PHE A 108 0.94 16.09 -10.45
C PHE A 108 -0.23 16.45 -9.54
N ASP A 109 -1.19 15.54 -9.44
CA ASP A 109 -2.25 15.56 -8.43
C ASP A 109 -2.23 14.25 -7.64
N ALA A 110 -1.77 14.33 -6.39
CA ALA A 110 -1.69 13.18 -5.50
C ALA A 110 -3.07 12.53 -5.21
N LYS A 111 -4.17 13.29 -5.33
CA LYS A 111 -5.53 12.80 -5.07
C LYS A 111 -6.10 12.00 -6.23
N SER A 112 -5.69 12.29 -7.46
CA SER A 112 -6.14 11.59 -8.66
C SER A 112 -5.50 10.20 -8.81
N MET A 113 -4.43 9.92 -8.08
CA MET A 113 -3.75 8.62 -8.13
C MET A 113 -4.37 7.64 -7.13
N ASP A 114 -4.71 6.45 -7.57
CA ASP A 114 -5.15 5.37 -6.68
C ASP A 114 -4.05 5.00 -5.66
N ILE A 115 -2.83 4.79 -6.15
CA ILE A 115 -1.63 4.58 -5.34
C ILE A 115 -0.58 5.60 -5.76
N ASN A 116 -0.27 6.54 -4.86
CA ASN A 116 0.75 7.55 -5.10
C ASN A 116 2.15 6.98 -4.74
N PRO A 117 3.10 6.89 -5.70
CA PRO A 117 4.44 6.36 -5.41
C PRO A 117 5.20 7.16 -4.35
N SER A 118 4.95 8.46 -4.21
CA SER A 118 5.61 9.28 -3.19
C SER A 118 5.12 8.99 -1.76
N GLU A 119 3.98 8.32 -1.61
CA GLU A 119 3.35 8.01 -0.32
C GLU A 119 3.18 6.50 -0.08
N ILE A 120 3.72 5.66 -0.97
CA ILE A 120 3.51 4.21 -0.93
C ILE A 120 3.92 3.58 0.41
N PHE A 121 4.94 4.12 1.07
CA PHE A 121 5.42 3.63 2.36
C PHE A 121 4.70 4.23 3.56
N THR A 122 3.82 5.22 3.35
CA THR A 122 3.07 5.93 4.38
C THR A 122 1.57 6.00 4.06
N ILE A 123 1.11 5.25 3.05
CA ILE A 123 -0.28 5.23 2.57
C ILE A 123 -1.29 4.99 3.69
N TYR A 124 -0.91 4.21 4.69
CA TYR A 124 -1.75 3.83 5.83
C TYR A 124 -1.97 4.94 6.86
N GLU A 125 -1.25 6.05 6.79
CA GLU A 125 -1.33 7.12 7.81
C GLU A 125 -2.64 7.88 7.76
N LYS A 126 -3.28 7.96 6.60
CA LYS A 126 -4.51 8.75 6.41
C LYS A 126 -5.49 8.06 5.46
N GLY A 127 -6.78 8.24 5.73
CA GLY A 127 -7.84 7.80 4.84
C GLY A 127 -8.18 6.32 4.90
N PHE A 128 -7.72 5.60 5.93
CA PHE A 128 -8.03 4.18 6.13
C PHE A 128 -8.47 3.86 7.54
N MET A 129 -9.41 2.95 7.65
CA MET A 129 -9.57 2.10 8.82
C MET A 129 -8.59 0.95 8.70
N HIS A 130 -8.01 0.49 9.80
CA HIS A 130 -7.04 -0.61 9.79
C HIS A 130 -7.36 -1.65 10.84
N LYS A 131 -7.00 -2.90 10.55
CA LYS A 131 -7.10 -4.01 11.51
C LYS A 131 -5.93 -4.97 11.34
N TYR A 132 -5.51 -5.57 12.43
CA TYR A 132 -4.57 -6.67 12.41
C TYR A 132 -5.23 -7.94 11.86
N ALA A 133 -4.65 -8.55 10.83
CA ALA A 133 -5.21 -9.71 10.14
C ALA A 133 -4.40 -11.00 10.35
N GLY A 134 -3.56 -11.04 11.40
CA GLY A 134 -2.76 -12.23 11.72
C GLY A 134 -1.36 -12.20 11.11
N GLN A 135 -0.78 -13.37 10.93
CA GLN A 135 0.55 -13.56 10.36
C GLN A 135 0.47 -14.47 9.13
N VAL A 136 1.39 -14.25 8.21
CA VAL A 136 1.60 -15.11 7.04
C VAL A 136 3.08 -15.45 6.95
N THR A 137 3.38 -16.73 6.69
CA THR A 137 4.75 -17.17 6.41
C THR A 137 4.96 -17.13 4.90
N ASN A 138 6.00 -16.40 4.47
CA ASN A 138 6.44 -16.33 3.09
C ASN A 138 7.91 -16.75 3.02
N GLY A 139 8.15 -17.97 2.55
CA GLY A 139 9.46 -18.61 2.63
C GLY A 139 9.91 -18.78 4.08
N THR A 140 11.09 -18.26 4.43
CA THR A 140 11.67 -18.30 5.78
C THR A 140 11.22 -17.14 6.68
N LYS A 141 10.37 -16.23 6.19
CA LYS A 141 9.98 -15.01 6.92
C LYS A 141 8.51 -15.06 7.30
N THR A 142 8.22 -14.69 8.54
CA THR A 142 6.87 -14.44 9.03
C THR A 142 6.60 -12.93 8.98
N LEU A 143 5.53 -12.55 8.28
CA LEU A 143 5.06 -11.18 8.16
C LEU A 143 3.80 -10.98 9.00
N ASP A 144 3.76 -9.92 9.78
CA ASP A 144 2.51 -9.43 10.36
C ASP A 144 1.66 -8.78 9.25
N VAL A 145 0.38 -9.13 9.19
CA VAL A 145 -0.53 -8.62 8.18
C VAL A 145 -1.47 -7.58 8.78
N VAL A 146 -1.50 -6.40 8.16
CA VAL A 146 -2.48 -5.36 8.46
C VAL A 146 -3.36 -5.14 7.24
N GLU A 147 -4.67 -5.24 7.42
CA GLU A 147 -5.66 -4.85 6.41
C GLU A 147 -6.06 -3.39 6.59
N LEU A 148 -6.09 -2.67 5.46
CA LEU A 148 -6.53 -1.28 5.36
C LEU A 148 -7.80 -1.23 4.52
N THR A 149 -8.84 -0.58 5.02
CA THR A 149 -10.09 -0.32 4.30
C THR A 149 -10.20 1.18 4.04
N PRO A 150 -10.27 1.65 2.78
CA PRO A 150 -10.39 3.07 2.50
C PRO A 150 -11.69 3.64 3.08
N ILE A 151 -11.59 4.81 3.72
CA ILE A 151 -12.74 5.57 4.22
C ILE A 151 -13.52 6.14 3.03
N ASP A 152 -12.80 6.67 2.03
CA ASP A 152 -13.38 7.14 0.77
C ASP A 152 -13.81 5.95 -0.09
N LYS A 153 -15.14 5.78 -0.23
CA LYS A 153 -15.74 4.71 -1.02
C LYS A 153 -15.64 4.92 -2.53
N ASN A 154 -15.20 6.09 -2.99
CA ASN A 154 -15.01 6.39 -4.43
C ASN A 154 -13.68 5.88 -4.97
N LYS A 155 -12.73 5.46 -4.10
CA LYS A 155 -11.48 4.85 -4.55
C LYS A 155 -11.74 3.63 -5.44
N GLY A 156 -10.89 3.43 -6.46
CA GLY A 156 -10.94 2.29 -7.39
C GLY A 156 -10.68 0.93 -6.72
N TYR A 157 -10.26 0.93 -5.47
CA TYR A 157 -10.01 -0.25 -4.66
C TYR A 157 -10.79 -0.22 -3.33
N PHE A 158 -11.02 -1.38 -2.74
CA PHE A 158 -11.79 -1.53 -1.50
C PHE A 158 -10.97 -2.06 -0.32
N LYS A 159 -9.76 -2.53 -0.57
CA LYS A 159 -8.87 -3.07 0.46
C LYS A 159 -7.41 -3.00 0.03
N VAL A 160 -6.52 -2.75 1.01
CA VAL A 160 -5.07 -2.94 0.90
C VAL A 160 -4.63 -3.87 2.02
N LYS A 161 -3.72 -4.81 1.73
CA LYS A 161 -3.03 -5.62 2.74
C LYS A 161 -1.56 -5.23 2.76
N LEU A 162 -1.03 -5.00 3.96
CA LEU A 162 0.39 -4.79 4.19
C LEU A 162 0.98 -6.01 4.89
N GLY A 163 1.99 -6.62 4.29
CA GLY A 163 2.85 -7.61 4.91
C GLY A 163 4.08 -6.93 5.51
N ILE A 164 4.20 -6.96 6.83
CA ILE A 164 5.18 -6.20 7.60
C ILE A 164 6.20 -7.17 8.23
N ASP A 165 7.47 -7.01 7.88
CA ASP A 165 8.57 -7.63 8.59
C ASP A 165 8.78 -6.88 9.93
N LYS A 166 8.29 -7.47 11.02
CA LYS A 166 8.32 -6.86 12.34
C LYS A 166 9.75 -6.64 12.85
N LEU A 167 10.67 -7.56 12.53
CA LEU A 167 12.07 -7.48 12.98
C LEU A 167 12.80 -6.35 12.24
N ALA A 168 12.66 -6.31 10.92
CA ALA A 168 13.25 -5.26 10.10
C ALA A 168 12.47 -3.93 10.16
N ASN A 169 11.27 -3.92 10.75
CA ASN A 169 10.34 -2.79 10.78
C ASN A 169 10.12 -2.17 9.39
N LYS A 170 9.80 -3.01 8.41
CA LYS A 170 9.62 -2.62 7.00
C LYS A 170 8.43 -3.32 6.39
N VAL A 171 7.73 -2.60 5.50
CA VAL A 171 6.77 -3.23 4.58
C VAL A 171 7.55 -4.08 3.58
N LYS A 172 7.21 -5.35 3.48
CA LYS A 172 7.77 -6.30 2.50
C LYS A 172 6.85 -6.54 1.34
N GLU A 173 5.56 -6.46 1.59
CA GLU A 173 4.54 -6.72 0.59
C GLU A 173 3.36 -5.76 0.77
N MET A 174 2.79 -5.31 -0.33
CA MET A 174 1.54 -4.56 -0.36
C MET A 174 0.65 -5.14 -1.45
N SER A 175 -0.55 -5.58 -1.09
CA SER A 175 -1.56 -6.06 -2.05
C SER A 175 -2.76 -5.14 -2.07
N VAL A 176 -3.11 -4.64 -3.26
CA VAL A 176 -4.26 -3.76 -3.52
C VAL A 176 -5.36 -4.57 -4.19
N PHE A 177 -6.55 -4.55 -3.62
CA PHE A 177 -7.73 -5.25 -4.12
C PHE A 177 -8.68 -4.26 -4.78
N SER A 178 -8.66 -4.23 -6.10
CA SER A 178 -9.44 -3.28 -6.91
C SER A 178 -10.88 -3.76 -7.11
N LYS A 179 -11.80 -2.81 -7.30
CA LYS A 179 -13.23 -3.08 -7.53
C LYS A 179 -13.51 -3.80 -8.86
N ASN A 180 -12.61 -3.66 -9.84
CA ASN A 180 -12.67 -4.36 -11.12
C ASN A 180 -12.14 -5.81 -11.07
N GLY A 181 -11.90 -6.36 -9.87
CA GLY A 181 -11.44 -7.73 -9.67
C GLY A 181 -9.93 -7.94 -9.80
N LEU A 182 -9.16 -6.90 -10.12
CA LEU A 182 -7.69 -6.99 -10.14
C LEU A 182 -7.12 -7.03 -8.73
N ILE A 183 -6.08 -7.83 -8.55
CA ILE A 183 -5.23 -7.82 -7.36
C ILE A 183 -3.83 -7.45 -7.80
N THR A 184 -3.35 -6.29 -7.36
CA THR A 184 -1.98 -5.83 -7.62
C THR A 184 -1.14 -6.01 -6.37
N THR A 185 -0.12 -6.86 -6.46
CA THR A 185 0.79 -7.14 -5.33
C THR A 185 2.18 -6.62 -5.64
N TYR A 186 2.68 -5.75 -4.78
CA TYR A 186 4.04 -5.22 -4.80
C TYR A 186 4.86 -5.97 -3.74
N VAL A 187 5.96 -6.59 -4.16
CA VAL A 187 6.92 -7.26 -3.26
C VAL A 187 8.23 -6.49 -3.30
N ILE A 188 8.68 -5.99 -2.15
CA ILE A 188 9.91 -5.21 -2.03
C ILE A 188 11.09 -6.17 -1.78
N SER A 189 11.98 -6.27 -2.77
CA SER A 189 13.17 -7.13 -2.71
C SER A 189 14.34 -6.43 -2.01
N GLN A 190 14.58 -5.15 -2.36
CA GLN A 190 15.64 -4.32 -1.77
C GLN A 190 15.07 -2.99 -1.29
N PHE A 191 15.63 -2.46 -0.22
CA PHE A 191 15.23 -1.17 0.35
C PHE A 191 16.44 -0.45 0.94
N GLU A 192 16.80 0.67 0.35
CA GLU A 192 17.95 1.50 0.71
C GLU A 192 17.44 2.89 1.12
N PRO A 193 17.47 3.24 2.43
CA PRO A 193 17.10 4.58 2.88
C PRO A 193 18.26 5.55 2.73
N ASN A 194 17.95 6.85 2.67
CA ASN A 194 18.89 7.96 2.67
C ASN A 194 19.93 7.93 1.55
N VAL A 195 19.53 7.41 0.38
CA VAL A 195 20.38 7.43 -0.82
C VAL A 195 20.61 8.87 -1.28
N ASN A 196 21.82 9.20 -1.70
CA ASN A 196 22.13 10.53 -2.23
C ASN A 196 21.57 10.66 -3.65
N ILE A 197 20.49 11.46 -3.82
CA ILE A 197 19.83 11.65 -5.10
C ILE A 197 19.73 13.15 -5.40
N ASN A 198 20.25 13.57 -6.54
CA ASN A 198 20.09 14.94 -7.01
C ASN A 198 18.63 15.16 -7.47
N ASP A 199 18.12 16.36 -7.29
CA ASP A 199 16.75 16.72 -7.66
C ASP A 199 16.49 16.64 -9.18
N SER A 200 17.52 16.85 -10.00
CA SER A 200 17.45 16.66 -11.47
C SER A 200 17.07 15.23 -11.88
N TYR A 201 17.37 14.24 -11.04
CA TYR A 201 17.05 12.84 -11.30
C TYR A 201 15.54 12.56 -11.40
N PHE A 202 14.73 13.44 -10.84
CA PHE A 202 13.26 13.35 -10.82
C PHE A 202 12.59 14.13 -11.97
N LYS A 203 13.37 14.68 -12.90
CA LYS A 203 12.87 15.39 -14.07
C LYS A 203 13.20 14.63 -15.34
N PHE A 204 12.25 14.57 -16.25
CA PHE A 204 12.52 14.10 -17.60
C PHE A 204 13.37 15.12 -18.35
N ASN A 205 14.38 14.64 -19.07
CA ASN A 205 15.19 15.46 -19.95
C ASN A 205 15.09 14.92 -21.39
N PRO A 206 14.44 15.64 -22.32
CA PRO A 206 14.29 15.17 -23.70
C PRO A 206 15.62 14.86 -24.42
N LYS A 207 16.72 15.50 -23.99
CA LYS A 207 18.05 15.24 -24.56
C LYS A 207 18.55 13.81 -24.31
N ASP A 208 18.05 13.16 -23.25
CA ASP A 208 18.42 11.79 -22.92
C ASP A 208 17.67 10.75 -23.78
N LYS A 209 16.65 11.20 -24.56
CA LYS A 209 15.79 10.38 -25.42
C LYS A 209 15.67 11.02 -26.81
N PRO A 210 16.67 10.88 -27.70
CA PRO A 210 16.65 11.52 -29.02
C PRO A 210 15.41 11.14 -29.83
N GLY A 211 14.77 12.15 -30.43
CA GLY A 211 13.56 11.96 -31.24
C GLY A 211 12.28 11.67 -30.45
N VAL A 212 12.27 11.89 -29.11
CA VAL A 212 11.08 11.69 -28.30
C VAL A 212 9.94 12.62 -28.74
N ILE A 213 8.74 12.07 -28.82
CA ILE A 213 7.50 12.84 -29.07
C ILE A 213 6.95 13.29 -27.71
N GLU A 214 6.79 14.61 -27.55
CA GLU A 214 6.22 15.18 -26.33
C GLU A 214 4.72 15.43 -26.48
N ILE A 215 3.90 14.87 -25.58
CA ILE A 215 2.45 15.08 -25.51
C ILE A 215 2.16 15.82 -24.19
N ASP A 216 1.88 17.12 -24.30
CA ASP A 216 1.55 17.97 -23.14
C ASP A 216 0.04 17.94 -22.87
N LEU A 217 -0.34 17.38 -21.69
CA LEU A 217 -1.70 17.21 -21.21
C LEU A 217 -2.04 18.15 -20.03
N ARG A 218 -1.24 19.17 -19.77
CA ARG A 218 -1.40 20.08 -18.61
C ARG A 218 -2.50 21.12 -18.76
#